data_ec03df371ca9aef37e5cad7a33fdd89d
#
_entry.id   ec03df371ca9aef37e5cad7a33fdd89d
#
_cell.length_a   1.000
_cell.length_b   1.000
_cell.length_c   1.000
_cell.angle_alpha   90.00
_cell.angle_beta   90.00
_cell.angle_gamma   90.00
#
_symmetry.space_group_name_H-M   'P 1'
#
loop_
_entity.id
_entity.type
_entity.pdbx_description
1 polymer ?
#
loop_
_entity_poly.entity_id
_entity_poly.type
_entity_poly.pdbx_seq_one_letter_code
_entity_poly.pdbx_strand_id
1 'polypeptide(L)'
;MEVIIIRKSTEETRTSILKSAMEVFLEVGYQEASMRKIAARAGITAGAIYKHFSGKEEMFDEIFGESGRKLMEVTESMIGIDFTAMSDDELLKVLYSRVSIQIFDMLEGDMQLFHMLLKNDSGKCLEKFRSIYIERNAGFALKYYDELYKRGITARKLSDKTVYMLSLAEFSIICEMIADDSCKSGVTVEMKTAFMEAMNVLLHGIEAELQIGRVPDEQGE
;
A
#
# COMPACT_ATOMS: atom_id res chain seq x y z
N MET A 1 42.70 -28.31 10.42
CA MET A 1 41.80 -27.35 9.75
C MET A 1 40.65 -27.10 10.69
N GLU A 2 40.76 -26.06 11.55
CA GLU A 2 39.71 -25.71 12.51
C GLU A 2 38.52 -25.13 11.77
N VAL A 3 37.38 -25.75 11.89
CA VAL A 3 36.08 -25.21 11.40
C VAL A 3 35.68 -24.14 12.38
N ILE A 4 35.91 -22.88 12.02
CA ILE A 4 35.39 -21.74 12.77
C ILE A 4 33.87 -21.74 12.60
N ILE A 5 33.14 -22.26 13.57
CA ILE A 5 31.69 -22.13 13.67
C ILE A 5 31.42 -20.68 14.10
N ILE A 6 31.17 -19.79 13.13
CA ILE A 6 30.70 -18.44 13.40
C ILE A 6 29.29 -18.58 13.98
N ARG A 7 29.16 -18.40 15.30
CA ARG A 7 27.83 -18.27 15.93
C ARG A 7 27.18 -16.99 15.38
N LYS A 8 26.14 -17.15 14.56
CA LYS A 8 25.29 -16.01 14.17
C LYS A 8 24.78 -15.30 15.42
N SER A 9 24.73 -13.98 15.38
CA SER A 9 24.09 -13.19 16.44
C SER A 9 22.60 -13.58 16.56
N THR A 10 21.98 -13.28 17.68
CA THR A 10 20.54 -13.54 17.87
C THR A 10 19.72 -12.81 16.82
N GLU A 11 20.13 -11.60 16.44
CA GLU A 11 19.47 -10.78 15.45
C GLU A 11 19.63 -11.34 14.02
N GLU A 12 20.83 -11.76 13.65
CA GLU A 12 21.06 -12.43 12.34
C GLU A 12 20.24 -13.73 12.22
N THR A 13 20.08 -14.45 13.33
CA THR A 13 19.25 -15.65 13.37
C THR A 13 17.77 -15.29 13.19
N ARG A 14 17.31 -14.25 13.89
CA ARG A 14 15.92 -13.74 13.78
C ARG A 14 15.59 -13.31 12.34
N THR A 15 16.45 -12.53 11.72
CA THR A 15 16.32 -12.10 10.32
C THR A 15 16.30 -13.32 9.35
N SER A 16 17.15 -14.30 9.56
CA SER A 16 17.18 -15.53 8.75
C SER A 16 15.89 -16.34 8.89
N ILE A 17 15.29 -16.38 10.08
CA ILE A 17 14.00 -17.03 10.33
C ILE A 17 12.88 -16.31 9.61
N LEU A 18 12.81 -14.97 9.70
CA LEU A 18 11.79 -14.17 9.02
C LEU A 18 11.85 -14.33 7.50
N LYS A 19 13.07 -14.32 6.92
CA LYS A 19 13.25 -14.59 5.49
C LYS A 19 12.72 -15.97 5.12
N SER A 20 13.07 -17.00 5.89
CA SER A 20 12.59 -18.37 5.67
C SER A 20 11.08 -18.50 5.85
N ALA A 21 10.51 -17.76 6.81
CA ALA A 21 9.06 -17.70 7.03
C ALA A 21 8.34 -17.10 5.82
N MET A 22 8.84 -15.97 5.29
CA MET A 22 8.30 -15.33 4.10
C MET A 22 8.33 -16.27 2.90
N GLU A 23 9.46 -16.95 2.65
CA GLU A 23 9.59 -17.93 1.55
C GLU A 23 8.58 -19.07 1.69
N VAL A 24 8.38 -19.60 2.90
CA VAL A 24 7.40 -20.67 3.16
C VAL A 24 5.97 -20.16 2.98
N PHE A 25 5.66 -18.93 3.46
CA PHE A 25 4.35 -18.34 3.28
C PHE A 25 4.01 -18.12 1.80
N LEU A 26 4.97 -17.68 1.00
CA LEU A 26 4.79 -17.49 -0.45
C LEU A 26 4.62 -18.83 -1.19
N GLU A 27 5.33 -19.88 -0.76
CA GLU A 27 5.33 -21.20 -1.42
C GLU A 27 4.04 -21.98 -1.15
N VAL A 28 3.60 -22.06 0.12
CA VAL A 28 2.49 -22.94 0.52
C VAL A 28 1.28 -22.18 1.06
N GLY A 29 1.33 -20.86 1.16
CA GLY A 29 0.34 -20.02 1.79
C GLY A 29 0.47 -19.99 3.31
N TYR A 30 -0.08 -18.92 3.95
CA TYR A 30 -0.01 -18.74 5.39
C TYR A 30 -0.67 -19.89 6.16
N GLN A 31 -1.82 -20.41 5.69
CA GLN A 31 -2.57 -21.45 6.40
C GLN A 31 -1.80 -22.76 6.48
N GLU A 32 -1.19 -23.19 5.38
CA GLU A 32 -0.44 -24.44 5.26
C GLU A 32 1.01 -24.36 5.78
N ALA A 33 1.49 -23.16 6.08
CA ALA A 33 2.78 -22.93 6.70
C ALA A 33 2.77 -23.40 8.17
N SER A 34 3.90 -23.99 8.59
CA SER A 34 4.08 -24.45 9.96
C SER A 34 5.45 -24.06 10.50
N MET A 35 5.53 -23.84 11.81
CA MET A 35 6.81 -23.58 12.51
C MET A 35 7.89 -24.61 12.17
N ARG A 36 7.50 -25.87 11.95
CA ARG A 36 8.42 -26.95 11.57
C ARG A 36 8.97 -26.78 10.15
N LYS A 37 8.12 -26.41 9.18
CA LYS A 37 8.55 -26.12 7.80
C LYS A 37 9.50 -24.92 7.78
N ILE A 38 9.16 -23.87 8.52
CA ILE A 38 9.97 -22.66 8.62
C ILE A 38 11.33 -22.95 9.26
N ALA A 39 11.35 -23.69 10.38
CA ALA A 39 12.60 -24.08 11.05
C ALA A 39 13.51 -24.90 10.12
N ALA A 40 12.94 -25.88 9.40
CA ALA A 40 13.68 -26.69 8.44
C ALA A 40 14.30 -25.84 7.32
N ARG A 41 13.56 -24.85 6.80
CA ARG A 41 14.04 -23.90 5.78
C ARG A 41 15.16 -23.00 6.33
N ALA A 42 15.02 -22.53 7.57
CA ALA A 42 16.01 -21.70 8.25
C ALA A 42 17.27 -22.47 8.69
N GLY A 43 17.29 -23.81 8.53
CA GLY A 43 18.40 -24.67 8.95
C GLY A 43 18.55 -24.79 10.47
N ILE A 44 17.47 -24.62 11.24
CA ILE A 44 17.44 -24.73 12.69
C ILE A 44 16.44 -25.79 13.16
N THR A 45 16.54 -26.19 14.44
CA THR A 45 15.59 -27.14 15.01
C THR A 45 14.24 -26.48 15.31
N ALA A 46 13.16 -27.28 15.30
CA ALA A 46 11.83 -26.81 15.68
C ALA A 46 11.79 -26.23 17.12
N GLY A 47 12.63 -26.74 18.05
CA GLY A 47 12.73 -26.16 19.38
C GLY A 47 13.50 -24.85 19.43
N ALA A 48 14.48 -24.66 18.54
CA ALA A 48 15.24 -23.40 18.48
C ALA A 48 14.42 -22.23 17.95
N ILE A 49 13.49 -22.45 17.03
CA ILE A 49 12.65 -21.40 16.45
C ILE A 49 11.75 -20.72 17.51
N TYR A 50 11.25 -21.51 18.49
CA TYR A 50 10.41 -21.00 19.58
C TYR A 50 11.17 -20.12 20.61
N LYS A 51 12.50 -20.03 20.53
CA LYS A 51 13.29 -19.06 21.29
C LYS A 51 13.23 -17.65 20.69
N HIS A 52 12.83 -17.55 19.43
CA HIS A 52 12.79 -16.30 18.66
C HIS A 52 11.38 -15.82 18.40
N PHE A 53 10.43 -16.73 18.16
CA PHE A 53 9.05 -16.43 17.83
C PHE A 53 8.09 -17.37 18.52
N SER A 54 7.02 -16.85 19.07
CA SER A 54 5.96 -17.63 19.74
C SER A 54 5.11 -18.44 18.76
N GLY A 55 5.02 -18.00 17.51
CA GLY A 55 4.25 -18.65 16.46
C GLY A 55 4.42 -17.98 15.09
N LYS A 56 3.75 -18.55 14.09
CA LYS A 56 3.76 -18.01 12.73
C LYS A 56 3.03 -16.66 12.62
N GLU A 57 2.09 -16.38 13.51
CA GLU A 57 1.38 -15.11 13.58
C GLU A 57 2.35 -13.96 13.91
N GLU A 58 3.20 -14.12 14.93
CA GLU A 58 4.21 -13.13 15.27
C GLU A 58 5.19 -12.86 14.12
N MET A 59 5.61 -13.93 13.40
CA MET A 59 6.46 -13.78 12.22
C MET A 59 5.75 -13.01 11.10
N PHE A 60 4.48 -13.32 10.87
CA PHE A 60 3.67 -12.66 9.86
C PHE A 60 3.49 -11.17 10.16
N ASP A 61 3.14 -10.85 11.42
CA ASP A 61 2.97 -9.47 11.88
C ASP A 61 4.26 -8.66 11.74
N GLU A 62 5.43 -9.28 12.00
CA GLU A 62 6.71 -8.60 11.86
C GLU A 62 7.11 -8.40 10.39
N ILE A 63 6.94 -9.40 9.55
CA ILE A 63 7.20 -9.31 8.10
C ILE A 63 6.30 -8.24 7.47
N PHE A 64 5.00 -8.31 7.76
CA PHE A 64 4.02 -7.36 7.24
C PHE A 64 4.17 -5.97 7.85
N GLY A 65 4.54 -5.90 9.12
CA GLY A 65 4.76 -4.65 9.84
C GLY A 65 5.87 -3.78 9.22
N GLU A 66 6.88 -4.37 8.60
CA GLU A 66 7.91 -3.62 7.87
C GLU A 66 7.35 -2.98 6.59
N SER A 67 6.65 -3.75 5.76
CA SER A 67 6.00 -3.24 4.55
C SER A 67 4.86 -2.26 4.88
N GLY A 68 4.12 -2.53 5.94
CA GLY A 68 3.12 -1.60 6.47
C GLY A 68 3.73 -0.27 6.93
N ARG A 69 4.92 -0.26 7.56
CA ARG A 69 5.62 0.97 7.92
C ARG A 69 6.02 1.79 6.69
N LYS A 70 6.60 1.15 5.66
CA LYS A 70 6.96 1.84 4.41
C LYS A 70 5.74 2.54 3.79
N LEU A 71 4.59 1.85 3.74
CA LEU A 71 3.35 2.44 3.26
C LEU A 71 2.88 3.60 4.15
N MET A 72 3.02 3.45 5.48
CA MET A 72 2.71 4.51 6.43
C MET A 72 3.57 5.76 6.20
N GLU A 73 4.88 5.59 5.98
CA GLU A 73 5.83 6.67 5.69
C GLU A 73 5.46 7.40 4.39
N VAL A 74 5.14 6.66 3.31
CA VAL A 74 4.69 7.24 2.05
C VAL A 74 3.40 8.04 2.25
N THR A 75 2.39 7.45 2.88
CA THR A 75 1.11 8.13 3.12
C THR A 75 1.23 9.31 4.10
N GLU A 76 2.16 9.26 5.04
CA GLU A 76 2.45 10.35 5.97
C GLU A 76 3.13 11.54 5.28
N SER A 77 4.05 11.26 4.36
CA SER A 77 4.67 12.31 3.54
C SER A 77 3.63 13.06 2.70
N MET A 78 2.58 12.39 2.27
CA MET A 78 1.46 13.00 1.53
C MET A 78 0.60 13.91 2.43
N ILE A 79 0.29 13.47 3.65
CA ILE A 79 -0.52 14.27 4.60
C ILE A 79 0.20 15.56 5.01
N GLY A 80 1.54 15.53 5.05
CA GLY A 80 2.39 16.67 5.37
C GLY A 80 2.53 17.72 4.27
N ILE A 81 1.94 17.50 3.09
CA ILE A 81 2.01 18.46 1.99
C ILE A 81 1.21 19.72 2.34
N ASP A 82 1.87 20.88 2.26
CA ASP A 82 1.26 22.19 2.40
C ASP A 82 0.82 22.70 1.03
N PHE A 83 -0.44 22.47 0.70
CA PHE A 83 -1.03 22.93 -0.55
C PHE A 83 -1.13 24.46 -0.65
N THR A 84 -1.14 25.18 0.48
CA THR A 84 -1.26 26.63 0.48
C THR A 84 -0.01 27.34 -0.04
N ALA A 85 1.14 26.68 0.06
CA ALA A 85 2.42 27.18 -0.45
C ALA A 85 2.64 26.94 -1.96
N MET A 86 1.79 26.16 -2.61
CA MET A 86 1.92 25.80 -4.03
C MET A 86 1.28 26.86 -4.93
N SER A 87 1.85 27.06 -6.13
CA SER A 87 1.16 27.77 -7.22
C SER A 87 -0.01 26.94 -7.75
N ASP A 88 -0.93 27.57 -8.49
CA ASP A 88 -2.08 26.87 -9.06
C ASP A 88 -1.64 25.78 -10.06
N ASP A 89 -0.58 26.05 -10.84
CA ASP A 89 0.00 25.06 -11.76
C ASP A 89 0.61 23.86 -11.04
N GLU A 90 1.28 24.08 -9.92
CA GLU A 90 1.82 22.99 -9.09
C GLU A 90 0.69 22.20 -8.44
N LEU A 91 -0.34 22.87 -7.96
CA LEU A 91 -1.50 22.26 -7.34
C LEU A 91 -2.25 21.35 -8.34
N LEU A 92 -2.46 21.80 -9.57
CA LEU A 92 -3.06 21.00 -10.63
C LEU A 92 -2.23 19.78 -11.01
N LYS A 93 -0.90 19.89 -10.96
CA LYS A 93 0.01 18.76 -11.23
C LYS A 93 -0.01 17.69 -10.13
N VAL A 94 -0.39 18.03 -8.91
CA VAL A 94 -0.47 17.05 -7.80
C VAL A 94 -1.39 15.89 -8.14
N LEU A 95 -2.53 16.17 -8.76
CA LEU A 95 -3.52 15.15 -9.13
C LEU A 95 -2.93 14.08 -10.08
N TYR A 96 -2.08 14.49 -11.02
CA TYR A 96 -1.60 13.62 -12.10
C TYR A 96 -0.28 12.91 -11.83
N SER A 97 0.54 13.39 -10.90
CA SER A 97 1.95 13.06 -11.00
C SER A 97 2.55 12.19 -9.90
N ARG A 98 1.93 12.06 -8.74
CA ARG A 98 2.70 11.49 -7.62
C ARG A 98 2.05 10.36 -6.84
N VAL A 99 0.75 10.45 -6.54
CA VAL A 99 0.14 9.54 -5.57
C VAL A 99 0.05 8.12 -6.10
N SER A 100 -0.52 7.95 -7.28
CA SER A 100 -0.71 6.62 -7.88
C SER A 100 0.62 5.94 -8.24
N ILE A 101 1.60 6.72 -8.72
CA ILE A 101 2.93 6.20 -9.09
C ILE A 101 3.71 5.80 -7.84
N GLN A 102 3.75 6.63 -6.80
CA GLN A 102 4.49 6.31 -5.58
C GLN A 102 3.90 5.10 -4.84
N ILE A 103 2.58 4.99 -4.79
CA ILE A 103 1.92 3.81 -4.23
C ILE A 103 2.26 2.58 -5.06
N PHE A 104 2.21 2.70 -6.38
CA PHE A 104 2.55 1.59 -7.27
C PHE A 104 4.00 1.14 -7.08
N ASP A 105 4.96 2.07 -7.11
CA ASP A 105 6.40 1.77 -6.95
C ASP A 105 6.68 1.12 -5.58
N MET A 106 5.98 1.54 -4.54
CA MET A 106 6.06 0.93 -3.22
C MET A 106 5.49 -0.50 -3.21
N LEU A 107 4.32 -0.69 -3.84
CA LEU A 107 3.66 -1.99 -3.91
C LEU A 107 4.46 -2.98 -4.78
N GLU A 108 5.13 -2.50 -5.83
CA GLU A 108 5.93 -3.33 -6.73
C GLU A 108 6.99 -4.14 -5.99
N GLY A 109 7.67 -3.52 -5.01
CA GLY A 109 8.69 -4.18 -4.18
C GLY A 109 8.15 -5.27 -3.24
N ASP A 110 6.92 -5.13 -2.78
CA ASP A 110 6.29 -5.99 -1.77
C ASP A 110 5.01 -6.69 -2.29
N MET A 111 4.80 -6.70 -3.63
CA MET A 111 3.57 -7.20 -4.27
C MET A 111 3.21 -8.63 -3.86
N GLN A 112 4.19 -9.53 -3.79
CA GLN A 112 3.97 -10.91 -3.37
C GLN A 112 3.47 -11.01 -1.93
N LEU A 113 3.99 -10.16 -1.05
CA LEU A 113 3.57 -10.10 0.35
C LEU A 113 2.13 -9.59 0.46
N PHE A 114 1.78 -8.53 -0.27
CA PHE A 114 0.40 -8.02 -0.31
C PHE A 114 -0.57 -9.02 -0.95
N HIS A 115 -0.16 -9.71 -2.01
CA HIS A 115 -0.95 -10.80 -2.60
C HIS A 115 -1.23 -11.92 -1.58
N MET A 116 -0.20 -12.35 -0.87
CA MET A 116 -0.35 -13.34 0.19
C MET A 116 -1.29 -12.84 1.29
N LEU A 117 -1.18 -11.58 1.71
CA LEU A 117 -2.06 -10.97 2.69
C LEU A 117 -3.52 -11.02 2.25
N LEU A 118 -3.81 -10.61 1.01
CA LEU A 118 -5.19 -10.62 0.47
C LEU A 118 -5.78 -12.03 0.36
N LYS A 119 -4.96 -13.03 0.01
CA LYS A 119 -5.44 -14.41 -0.19
C LYS A 119 -5.52 -15.23 1.09
N ASN A 120 -4.71 -14.92 2.12
CA ASN A 120 -4.50 -15.80 3.26
C ASN A 120 -4.76 -15.16 4.62
N ASP A 121 -5.19 -13.88 4.64
CA ASP A 121 -5.38 -13.16 5.89
C ASP A 121 -6.63 -13.64 6.65
N SER A 122 -6.49 -13.75 7.96
CA SER A 122 -7.61 -13.89 8.90
C SER A 122 -8.45 -12.61 9.07
N GLY A 123 -8.20 -11.60 8.24
CA GLY A 123 -8.95 -10.33 8.16
C GLY A 123 -8.39 -9.19 8.98
N LYS A 124 -7.67 -9.44 10.06
CA LYS A 124 -7.27 -8.38 11.01
C LYS A 124 -6.19 -7.43 10.47
N CYS A 125 -5.17 -7.97 9.80
CA CYS A 125 -4.08 -7.17 9.26
C CYS A 125 -4.56 -6.33 8.07
N LEU A 126 -5.34 -6.94 7.18
CA LEU A 126 -5.92 -6.27 6.02
C LEU A 126 -6.91 -5.18 6.43
N GLU A 127 -7.78 -5.43 7.44
CA GLU A 127 -8.70 -4.42 7.95
C GLU A 127 -7.97 -3.22 8.55
N LYS A 128 -6.94 -3.46 9.35
CA LYS A 128 -6.12 -2.40 9.92
C LYS A 128 -5.44 -1.58 8.84
N PHE A 129 -4.83 -2.25 7.86
CA PHE A 129 -4.20 -1.62 6.71
C PHE A 129 -5.20 -0.78 5.91
N ARG A 130 -6.36 -1.35 5.56
CA ARG A 130 -7.45 -0.68 4.86
C ARG A 130 -7.90 0.58 5.58
N SER A 131 -8.17 0.47 6.89
CA SER A 131 -8.64 1.60 7.70
C SER A 131 -7.65 2.77 7.66
N ILE A 132 -6.36 2.49 7.90
CA ILE A 132 -5.31 3.50 7.89
C ILE A 132 -5.13 4.12 6.50
N TYR A 133 -5.09 3.28 5.45
CA TYR A 133 -4.94 3.76 4.08
C TYR A 133 -6.06 4.71 3.69
N ILE A 134 -7.32 4.29 3.89
CA ILE A 134 -8.50 5.06 3.51
C ILE A 134 -8.57 6.37 4.29
N GLU A 135 -8.34 6.34 5.60
CA GLU A 135 -8.36 7.54 6.44
C GLU A 135 -7.32 8.57 5.97
N ARG A 136 -6.10 8.11 5.67
CA ARG A 136 -5.02 8.99 5.23
C ARG A 136 -5.24 9.52 3.82
N ASN A 137 -5.63 8.66 2.89
CA ASN A 137 -5.91 9.06 1.52
C ASN A 137 -7.10 10.04 1.45
N ALA A 138 -8.18 9.76 2.18
CA ALA A 138 -9.30 10.69 2.28
C ALA A 138 -8.89 12.03 2.93
N GLY A 139 -8.09 11.99 4.00
CA GLY A 139 -7.57 13.19 4.65
C GLY A 139 -6.71 14.07 3.74
N PHE A 140 -5.86 13.45 2.91
CA PHE A 140 -5.09 14.13 1.87
C PHE A 140 -6.01 14.74 0.81
N ALA A 141 -6.91 13.95 0.25
CA ALA A 141 -7.82 14.37 -0.80
C ALA A 141 -8.75 15.51 -0.35
N LEU A 142 -9.26 15.46 0.88
CA LEU A 142 -10.07 16.54 1.45
C LEU A 142 -9.32 17.86 1.51
N LYS A 143 -8.07 17.87 2.00
CA LYS A 143 -7.24 19.08 2.05
C LYS A 143 -6.97 19.62 0.65
N TYR A 144 -6.66 18.73 -0.30
CA TYR A 144 -6.39 19.07 -1.69
C TYR A 144 -7.60 19.70 -2.37
N TYR A 145 -8.76 19.04 -2.35
CA TYR A 145 -9.98 19.56 -2.97
C TYR A 145 -10.52 20.81 -2.29
N ASP A 146 -10.33 20.95 -0.98
CA ASP A 146 -10.69 22.15 -0.23
C ASP A 146 -9.84 23.35 -0.68
N GLU A 147 -8.56 23.16 -0.93
CA GLU A 147 -7.67 24.20 -1.43
C GLU A 147 -8.01 24.61 -2.88
N LEU A 148 -8.29 23.65 -3.77
CA LEU A 148 -8.77 23.95 -5.12
C LEU A 148 -10.04 24.78 -5.12
N TYR A 149 -10.98 24.44 -4.24
CA TYR A 149 -12.23 25.19 -4.10
C TYR A 149 -12.01 26.61 -3.55
N LYS A 150 -11.18 26.77 -2.51
CA LYS A 150 -10.84 28.08 -1.93
C LYS A 150 -10.21 29.01 -2.95
N ARG A 151 -9.43 28.51 -3.88
CA ARG A 151 -8.79 29.29 -4.95
C ARG A 151 -9.70 29.53 -6.15
N GLY A 152 -10.91 28.99 -6.17
CA GLY A 152 -11.83 29.10 -7.30
C GLY A 152 -11.40 28.29 -8.53
N ILE A 153 -10.46 27.33 -8.37
CA ILE A 153 -10.03 26.43 -9.45
C ILE A 153 -11.14 25.43 -9.76
N THR A 154 -11.97 25.08 -8.79
CA THR A 154 -13.15 24.25 -8.95
C THR A 154 -14.42 25.03 -8.65
N ALA A 155 -15.48 24.77 -9.44
CA ALA A 155 -16.77 25.42 -9.26
C ALA A 155 -17.57 24.85 -8.08
N ARG A 156 -17.24 23.66 -7.61
CA ARG A 156 -17.97 22.96 -6.53
C ARG A 156 -17.04 22.20 -5.61
N LYS A 157 -17.49 21.99 -4.39
CA LYS A 157 -16.79 21.19 -3.37
C LYS A 157 -17.40 19.80 -3.30
N LEU A 158 -16.57 18.78 -3.23
CA LEU A 158 -17.02 17.42 -2.91
C LEU A 158 -17.37 17.30 -1.43
N SER A 159 -18.40 16.51 -1.12
CA SER A 159 -18.69 16.18 0.27
C SER A 159 -17.62 15.24 0.84
N ASP A 160 -17.38 15.32 2.14
CA ASP A 160 -16.44 14.42 2.84
C ASP A 160 -16.80 12.95 2.59
N LYS A 161 -18.10 12.63 2.53
CA LYS A 161 -18.60 11.30 2.22
C LYS A 161 -18.23 10.86 0.80
N THR A 162 -18.32 11.75 -0.17
CA THR A 162 -17.92 11.49 -1.57
C THR A 162 -16.44 11.19 -1.65
N VAL A 163 -15.60 12.03 -1.02
CA VAL A 163 -14.15 11.83 -0.99
C VAL A 163 -13.78 10.49 -0.33
N TYR A 164 -14.42 10.15 0.78
CA TYR A 164 -14.22 8.86 1.44
C TYR A 164 -14.59 7.69 0.52
N MET A 165 -15.71 7.77 -0.22
CA MET A 165 -16.11 6.71 -1.17
C MET A 165 -15.15 6.59 -2.35
N LEU A 166 -14.58 7.70 -2.83
CA LEU A 166 -13.55 7.68 -3.87
C LEU A 166 -12.27 6.99 -3.36
N SER A 167 -11.83 7.29 -2.14
CA SER A 167 -10.68 6.61 -1.51
C SER A 167 -10.92 5.10 -1.33
N LEU A 168 -12.17 4.69 -1.05
CA LEU A 168 -12.56 3.28 -1.05
C LEU A 168 -12.45 2.64 -2.44
N ALA A 169 -12.88 3.35 -3.49
CA ALA A 169 -12.79 2.86 -4.87
C ALA A 169 -11.33 2.69 -5.30
N GLU A 170 -10.45 3.67 -5.00
CA GLU A 170 -9.01 3.57 -5.25
C GLU A 170 -8.40 2.36 -4.53
N PHE A 171 -8.70 2.18 -3.24
CA PHE A 171 -8.23 1.03 -2.48
C PHE A 171 -8.71 -0.29 -3.08
N SER A 172 -9.95 -0.35 -3.56
CA SER A 172 -10.49 -1.55 -4.20
C SER A 172 -9.78 -1.87 -5.50
N ILE A 173 -9.46 -0.87 -6.32
CA ILE A 173 -8.66 -1.05 -7.56
C ILE A 173 -7.28 -1.65 -7.22
N ILE A 174 -6.63 -1.12 -6.18
CA ILE A 174 -5.34 -1.64 -5.70
C ILE A 174 -5.47 -3.09 -5.25
N CYS A 175 -6.49 -3.41 -4.44
CA CYS A 175 -6.71 -4.76 -3.95
C CYS A 175 -6.99 -5.76 -5.07
N GLU A 176 -7.82 -5.42 -6.04
CA GLU A 176 -8.13 -6.29 -7.18
C GLU A 176 -6.89 -6.54 -8.04
N MET A 177 -6.09 -5.50 -8.29
CA MET A 177 -4.81 -5.66 -8.98
C MET A 177 -3.89 -6.64 -8.25
N ILE A 178 -3.72 -6.47 -6.93
CA ILE A 178 -2.85 -7.33 -6.12
C ILE A 178 -3.40 -8.74 -6.00
N ALA A 179 -4.73 -8.92 -6.00
CA ALA A 179 -5.38 -10.23 -5.87
C ALA A 179 -5.25 -11.10 -7.12
N ASP A 180 -4.87 -10.53 -8.26
CA ASP A 180 -4.63 -11.28 -9.48
C ASP A 180 -3.48 -12.28 -9.30
N ASP A 181 -3.71 -13.53 -9.69
CA ASP A 181 -2.73 -14.62 -9.50
C ASP A 181 -1.43 -14.44 -10.32
N SER A 182 -1.43 -13.59 -11.34
CA SER A 182 -0.22 -13.20 -12.07
C SER A 182 0.76 -12.39 -11.20
N CYS A 183 0.28 -11.74 -10.15
CA CYS A 183 1.08 -11.02 -9.16
C CYS A 183 2.04 -11.90 -8.36
N LYS A 184 1.84 -13.22 -8.33
CA LYS A 184 2.75 -14.18 -7.68
C LYS A 184 4.17 -14.13 -8.26
N SER A 185 4.28 -13.77 -9.54
CA SER A 185 5.56 -13.68 -10.26
C SER A 185 6.12 -12.26 -10.34
N GLY A 186 5.45 -11.30 -9.70
CA GLY A 186 5.77 -9.87 -9.77
C GLY A 186 4.80 -9.09 -10.67
N VAL A 187 5.00 -7.79 -10.75
CA VAL A 187 4.16 -6.89 -11.55
C VAL A 187 4.50 -7.02 -13.03
N THR A 188 3.49 -7.28 -13.86
CA THR A 188 3.67 -7.29 -15.32
C THR A 188 3.41 -5.89 -15.90
N VAL A 189 3.94 -5.63 -17.11
CA VAL A 189 3.68 -4.37 -17.83
C VAL A 189 2.19 -4.19 -18.10
N GLU A 190 1.48 -5.27 -18.42
CA GLU A 190 0.03 -5.25 -18.65
C GLU A 190 -0.75 -4.82 -17.41
N MET A 191 -0.40 -5.36 -16.24
CA MET A 191 -1.02 -4.97 -14.97
C MET A 191 -0.76 -3.50 -14.63
N LYS A 192 0.49 -3.04 -14.82
CA LYS A 192 0.85 -1.64 -14.60
C LYS A 192 0.04 -0.72 -15.50
N THR A 193 -0.10 -1.09 -16.78
CA THR A 193 -0.88 -0.34 -17.74
C THR A 193 -2.36 -0.29 -17.34
N ALA A 194 -2.98 -1.43 -17.05
CA ALA A 194 -4.38 -1.52 -16.64
C ALA A 194 -4.67 -0.71 -15.35
N PHE A 195 -3.76 -0.80 -14.37
CA PHE A 195 -3.88 0.00 -13.14
C PHE A 195 -3.83 1.51 -13.43
N MET A 196 -2.85 1.94 -14.23
CA MET A 196 -2.71 3.36 -14.59
C MET A 196 -3.91 3.86 -15.40
N GLU A 197 -4.45 3.05 -16.30
CA GLU A 197 -5.66 3.39 -17.05
C GLU A 197 -6.88 3.52 -16.12
N ALA A 198 -7.10 2.58 -15.21
CA ALA A 198 -8.20 2.62 -14.25
C ALA A 198 -8.11 3.85 -13.35
N MET A 199 -6.92 4.15 -12.82
CA MET A 199 -6.70 5.34 -11.99
C MET A 199 -6.90 6.63 -12.78
N ASN A 200 -6.43 6.70 -14.04
CA ASN A 200 -6.65 7.87 -14.90
C ASN A 200 -8.13 8.09 -15.17
N VAL A 201 -8.91 7.04 -15.45
CA VAL A 201 -10.37 7.15 -15.66
C VAL A 201 -11.05 7.70 -14.41
N LEU A 202 -10.67 7.20 -13.22
CA LEU A 202 -11.22 7.71 -11.96
C LEU A 202 -10.89 9.19 -11.74
N LEU A 203 -9.64 9.59 -11.95
CA LEU A 203 -9.17 10.96 -11.77
C LEU A 203 -9.82 11.93 -12.77
N HIS A 204 -9.88 11.57 -14.05
CA HIS A 204 -10.57 12.39 -15.07
C HIS A 204 -12.07 12.53 -14.80
N GLY A 205 -12.71 11.49 -14.25
CA GLY A 205 -14.10 11.55 -13.82
C GLY A 205 -14.29 12.58 -12.68
N ILE A 206 -13.37 12.61 -11.72
CA ILE A 206 -13.38 13.59 -10.63
C ILE A 206 -13.16 15.01 -11.16
N GLU A 207 -12.22 15.20 -12.08
CA GLU A 207 -11.97 16.52 -12.70
C GLU A 207 -13.17 17.05 -13.48
N ALA A 208 -13.78 16.19 -14.28
CA ALA A 208 -14.98 16.55 -15.04
C ALA A 208 -16.12 16.96 -14.10
N GLU A 209 -16.31 16.23 -13.00
CA GLU A 209 -17.33 16.51 -12.00
C GLU A 209 -17.07 17.81 -11.24
N LEU A 210 -15.80 18.11 -10.94
CA LEU A 210 -15.36 19.34 -10.28
C LEU A 210 -15.27 20.53 -11.23
N GLN A 211 -15.38 20.32 -12.55
CA GLN A 211 -15.22 21.33 -13.58
C GLN A 211 -13.86 22.07 -13.48
N ILE A 212 -12.79 21.34 -13.20
CA ILE A 212 -11.44 21.89 -13.07
C ILE A 212 -11.06 22.55 -14.42
N GLY A 213 -10.60 23.80 -14.35
CA GLY A 213 -10.16 24.57 -15.53
C GLY A 213 -11.28 25.16 -16.39
N ARG A 214 -12.56 25.02 -16.01
CA ARG A 214 -13.64 25.78 -16.61
C ARG A 214 -13.83 27.08 -15.84
N VAL A 215 -13.47 28.20 -16.47
CA VAL A 215 -13.89 29.51 -15.99
C VAL A 215 -15.42 29.49 -15.88
N PRO A 216 -16.02 29.91 -14.75
CA PRO A 216 -17.48 30.02 -14.70
C PRO A 216 -17.96 30.89 -15.86
N ASP A 217 -18.82 30.36 -16.71
CA ASP A 217 -19.50 31.17 -17.69
C ASP A 217 -20.25 32.26 -16.92
N GLU A 218 -19.86 33.52 -17.13
CA GLU A 218 -20.62 34.70 -16.71
C GLU A 218 -21.95 34.74 -17.50
N GLN A 219 -22.84 33.79 -17.25
CA GLN A 219 -24.20 33.83 -17.75
C GLN A 219 -25.17 33.32 -16.70
N GLY A 220 -25.75 34.24 -16.01
CA GLY A 220 -26.82 33.99 -15.06
C GLY A 220 -27.37 35.26 -14.50
N GLU A 221 -27.86 36.18 -15.39
CA GLU A 221 -28.95 37.09 -15.01
C GLU A 221 -30.29 36.36 -15.02
#